data_b9ee35a622b99a6490abd527572a0264
#
_entry.id   b9ee35a622b99a6490abd527572a0264
#
_cell.length_a   1.000
_cell.length_b   1.000
_cell.length_c   1.000
_cell.angle_alpha   90.00
_cell.angle_beta   90.00
_cell.angle_gamma   90.00
#
_symmetry.space_group_name_H-M   'P 1'
#
loop_
_entity.id
_entity.type
_entity.pdbx_description
1 polymer ?
#
loop_
_entity_poly.entity_id
_entity_poly.type
_entity_poly.pdbx_seq_one_letter_code
_entity_poly.pdbx_strand_id
1 'polypeptide(L)'
;MVDVSIVIVNWNTRALLIQCLTSVSQIPHTWEIEVIVVDNASQDGSGCALKKAFPSVYLMENDRNLGFAKAANQGFKKASGRYVLLLNPDAQVKPEAVERLMSFMDTHLDSGIAGAQLLNSDGSKQNSIANFPSLATELLNKRLLRWFFPKQFPGKEIGYTEPIEVDSVIGACMMVRREAMDQVGFLDEDYFLFLEETDWCYRMRRAGWKVFHVPQAEVLHFQGKSAEQDKRRAKIEYFRSRYQFFEKNRGKGKGAILLAGLVIKL
;
A
#
# COMPACT_ATOMS: atom_id res chain seq x y z
N MET A 1 16.98 19.31 -1.42
CA MET A 1 15.84 18.74 -2.20
C MET A 1 15.36 17.53 -1.43
N VAL A 2 14.06 17.44 -1.15
CA VAL A 2 13.52 16.30 -0.38
C VAL A 2 13.73 14.99 -1.14
N ASP A 3 14.33 14.00 -0.47
CA ASP A 3 14.57 12.68 -1.04
C ASP A 3 13.31 11.81 -0.98
N VAL A 4 12.65 11.77 0.20
CA VAL A 4 11.45 10.97 0.41
C VAL A 4 10.37 11.77 1.12
N SER A 5 9.15 11.74 0.57
CA SER A 5 7.95 12.17 1.26
C SER A 5 7.23 10.93 1.81
N ILE A 6 7.16 10.79 3.13
CA ILE A 6 6.40 9.72 3.78
C ILE A 6 4.97 10.19 3.99
N VAL A 7 4.01 9.53 3.34
CA VAL A 7 2.58 9.84 3.43
C VAL A 7 1.88 8.75 4.24
N ILE A 8 1.21 9.16 5.31
CA ILE A 8 0.48 8.28 6.24
C ILE A 8 -0.98 8.73 6.30
N VAL A 9 -1.90 7.82 6.06
CA VAL A 9 -3.34 8.07 6.26
C VAL A 9 -3.77 7.46 7.58
N ASN A 10 -4.26 8.30 8.50
CA ASN A 10 -4.72 7.87 9.81
C ASN A 10 -6.24 7.92 9.93
N TRP A 11 -6.85 6.90 10.54
CA TRP A 11 -8.24 6.91 10.97
C TRP A 11 -8.41 6.07 12.23
N ASN A 12 -8.59 6.76 13.38
CA ASN A 12 -8.80 6.15 14.70
C ASN A 12 -7.74 5.09 15.09
N THR A 13 -6.46 5.38 14.82
CA THR A 13 -5.34 4.47 15.19
C THR A 13 -4.24 5.21 15.96
N ARG A 14 -4.62 6.11 16.90
CA ARG A 14 -3.71 7.01 17.63
C ARG A 14 -2.45 6.30 18.16
N ALA A 15 -2.60 5.20 18.90
CA ALA A 15 -1.46 4.52 19.51
C ALA A 15 -0.49 3.95 18.46
N LEU A 16 -1.02 3.38 17.39
CA LEU A 16 -0.24 2.82 16.29
C LEU A 16 0.44 3.93 15.47
N LEU A 17 -0.27 5.02 15.18
CA LEU A 17 0.30 6.19 14.51
C LEU A 17 1.51 6.75 15.26
N ILE A 18 1.45 6.88 16.58
CA ILE A 18 2.58 7.33 17.40
C ILE A 18 3.75 6.35 17.30
N GLN A 19 3.51 5.05 17.35
CA GLN A 19 4.56 4.03 17.20
C GLN A 19 5.17 4.05 15.79
N CYS A 20 4.34 4.20 14.75
CA CYS A 20 4.77 4.36 13.36
C CYS A 20 5.71 5.57 13.23
N LEU A 21 5.28 6.75 13.69
CA LEU A 21 6.09 7.98 13.63
C LEU A 21 7.36 7.89 14.49
N THR A 22 7.31 7.20 15.63
CA THR A 22 8.52 6.92 16.41
C THR A 22 9.51 6.09 15.61
N SER A 23 9.07 5.06 14.87
CA SER A 23 9.96 4.29 14.00
C SER A 23 10.52 5.12 12.84
N VAL A 24 9.71 6.00 12.26
CA VAL A 24 10.14 6.93 11.21
C VAL A 24 11.21 7.91 11.72
N SER A 25 11.09 8.39 12.96
CA SER A 25 12.09 9.29 13.56
C SER A 25 13.45 8.63 13.84
N GLN A 26 13.53 7.30 13.75
CA GLN A 26 14.79 6.54 13.90
C GLN A 26 15.51 6.31 12.56
N ILE A 27 14.94 6.72 11.44
CA ILE A 27 15.61 6.66 10.14
C ILE A 27 16.85 7.58 10.18
N PRO A 28 18.01 7.11 9.71
CA PRO A 28 19.23 7.93 9.70
C PRO A 28 19.01 9.25 8.94
N HIS A 29 19.55 10.36 9.50
CA HIS A 29 19.42 11.71 8.92
C HIS A 29 20.35 11.95 7.71
N THR A 30 20.75 10.91 7.00
CA THR A 30 21.52 11.01 5.76
C THR A 30 20.67 11.48 4.57
N TRP A 31 19.36 11.44 4.72
CA TRP A 31 18.37 11.76 3.69
C TRP A 31 17.44 12.87 4.15
N GLU A 32 17.07 13.75 3.22
CA GLU A 32 16.04 14.77 3.44
C GLU A 32 14.65 14.13 3.38
N ILE A 33 14.04 13.91 4.55
CA ILE A 33 12.74 13.25 4.67
C ILE A 33 11.69 14.26 5.17
N GLU A 34 10.58 14.37 4.47
CA GLU A 34 9.38 15.03 4.98
C GLU A 34 8.31 13.98 5.33
N VAL A 35 7.54 14.27 6.37
CA VAL A 35 6.45 13.39 6.82
C VAL A 35 5.13 14.15 6.75
N ILE A 36 4.17 13.56 6.05
CA ILE A 36 2.83 14.10 5.84
C ILE A 36 1.83 13.10 6.40
N VAL A 37 1.05 13.51 7.39
CA VAL A 37 -0.04 12.71 7.94
C VAL A 37 -1.37 13.32 7.51
N VAL A 38 -2.24 12.49 6.94
CA VAL A 38 -3.62 12.86 6.65
C VAL A 38 -4.52 12.16 7.65
N ASP A 39 -5.04 12.92 8.60
CA ASP A 39 -6.02 12.42 9.56
C ASP A 39 -7.41 12.46 8.95
N ASN A 40 -7.98 11.29 8.70
CA ASN A 40 -9.21 11.12 7.94
C ASN A 40 -10.45 11.18 8.83
N ALA A 41 -10.55 12.23 9.65
CA ALA A 41 -11.59 12.51 10.64
C ALA A 41 -11.57 11.53 11.83
N SER A 42 -10.42 11.34 12.46
CA SER A 42 -10.31 10.55 13.69
C SER A 42 -10.99 11.21 14.88
N GLN A 43 -11.59 10.39 15.73
CA GLN A 43 -12.26 10.82 16.98
C GLN A 43 -11.53 10.36 18.24
N ASP A 44 -10.38 9.70 18.09
CA ASP A 44 -9.57 9.13 19.19
C ASP A 44 -8.50 10.08 19.74
N GLY A 45 -8.50 11.35 19.28
CA GLY A 45 -7.52 12.36 19.67
C GLY A 45 -6.16 12.24 18.96
N SER A 46 -6.09 11.52 17.85
CA SER A 46 -4.88 11.36 17.02
C SER A 46 -4.26 12.70 16.64
N GLY A 47 -5.04 13.67 16.14
CA GLY A 47 -4.53 14.96 15.69
C GLY A 47 -3.87 15.77 16.80
N CYS A 48 -4.51 15.84 18.00
CA CYS A 48 -3.92 16.52 19.15
C CYS A 48 -2.63 15.85 19.63
N ALA A 49 -2.62 14.51 19.69
CA ALA A 49 -1.45 13.75 20.12
C ALA A 49 -0.27 13.95 19.15
N LEU A 50 -0.53 13.97 17.86
CA LEU A 50 0.47 14.19 16.82
C LEU A 50 1.08 15.58 16.90
N LYS A 51 0.27 16.64 16.96
CA LYS A 51 0.74 18.04 17.12
C LYS A 51 1.66 18.22 18.31
N LYS A 52 1.38 17.51 19.42
CA LYS A 52 2.20 17.57 20.64
C LYS A 52 3.50 16.78 20.52
N ALA A 53 3.46 15.56 20.00
CA ALA A 53 4.59 14.63 19.99
C ALA A 53 5.53 14.82 18.79
N PHE A 54 5.00 15.25 17.64
CA PHE A 54 5.73 15.35 16.37
C PHE A 54 5.42 16.69 15.66
N PRO A 55 5.86 17.84 16.21
CA PRO A 55 5.49 19.17 15.69
C PRO A 55 6.07 19.45 14.29
N SER A 56 7.08 18.71 13.84
CA SER A 56 7.66 18.83 12.49
C SER A 56 6.87 18.09 11.41
N VAL A 57 5.93 17.22 11.78
CA VAL A 57 5.08 16.48 10.84
C VAL A 57 4.01 17.41 10.29
N TYR A 58 3.87 17.40 8.96
CA TYR A 58 2.80 18.14 8.30
C TYR A 58 1.47 17.39 8.46
N LEU A 59 0.55 17.92 9.25
CA LEU A 59 -0.76 17.33 9.51
C LEU A 59 -1.85 17.99 8.65
N MET A 60 -2.61 17.17 7.93
CA MET A 60 -3.85 17.53 7.26
C MET A 60 -5.01 16.85 7.99
N GLU A 61 -6.04 17.61 8.38
CA GLU A 61 -7.21 17.07 9.08
C GLU A 61 -8.45 17.20 8.20
N ASN A 62 -9.10 16.07 7.91
CA ASN A 62 -10.38 16.02 7.19
C ASN A 62 -11.55 16.14 8.17
N ASP A 63 -12.65 16.72 7.72
CA ASP A 63 -13.91 16.86 8.47
C ASP A 63 -14.74 15.58 8.49
N ARG A 64 -14.48 14.66 7.56
CA ARG A 64 -15.12 13.34 7.43
C ARG A 64 -14.18 12.33 6.82
N ASN A 65 -14.46 11.03 7.02
CA ASN A 65 -13.70 9.96 6.40
C ASN A 65 -14.00 9.91 4.88
N LEU A 66 -13.02 10.29 4.07
CA LEU A 66 -13.10 10.37 2.60
C LEU A 66 -12.76 9.02 1.92
N GLY A 67 -12.35 8.00 2.67
CA GLY A 67 -11.74 6.77 2.16
C GLY A 67 -10.22 6.90 2.01
N PHE A 68 -9.57 5.74 1.82
CA PHE A 68 -8.10 5.69 1.84
C PHE A 68 -7.48 6.38 0.62
N ALA A 69 -7.95 6.07 -0.59
CA ALA A 69 -7.38 6.62 -1.82
C ALA A 69 -7.43 8.16 -1.86
N LYS A 70 -8.59 8.77 -1.52
CA LYS A 70 -8.74 10.23 -1.50
C LYS A 70 -7.84 10.88 -0.46
N ALA A 71 -7.76 10.31 0.73
CA ALA A 71 -6.91 10.84 1.79
C ALA A 71 -5.42 10.71 1.40
N ALA A 72 -4.99 9.57 0.86
CA ALA A 72 -3.61 9.40 0.38
C ALA A 72 -3.26 10.39 -0.73
N ASN A 73 -4.18 10.62 -1.67
CA ASN A 73 -3.98 11.59 -2.74
C ASN A 73 -3.82 13.03 -2.24
N GLN A 74 -4.46 13.42 -1.14
CA GLN A 74 -4.21 14.72 -0.50
C GLN A 74 -2.74 14.83 -0.06
N GLY A 75 -2.22 13.78 0.60
CA GLY A 75 -0.81 13.72 0.99
C GLY A 75 0.13 13.71 -0.23
N PHE A 76 -0.17 12.95 -1.27
CA PHE A 76 0.64 12.89 -2.50
C PHE A 76 0.73 14.24 -3.22
N LYS A 77 -0.35 15.01 -3.26
CA LYS A 77 -0.37 16.36 -3.82
C LYS A 77 0.51 17.34 -3.04
N LYS A 78 0.70 17.11 -1.74
CA LYS A 78 1.55 17.94 -0.87
C LYS A 78 3.00 17.49 -0.90
N ALA A 79 3.25 16.22 -1.17
CA ALA A 79 4.57 15.62 -1.20
C ALA A 79 5.49 16.26 -2.25
N SER A 80 6.77 16.52 -1.90
CA SER A 80 7.77 17.17 -2.77
C SER A 80 8.99 16.27 -3.07
N GLY A 81 9.11 15.11 -2.40
CA GLY A 81 10.22 14.18 -2.54
C GLY A 81 10.34 13.54 -3.92
N ARG A 82 11.56 13.17 -4.31
CA ARG A 82 11.81 12.40 -5.53
C ARG A 82 11.22 10.98 -5.47
N TYR A 83 11.03 10.47 -4.25
CA TYR A 83 10.22 9.28 -3.96
C TYR A 83 9.09 9.64 -3.00
N VAL A 84 7.97 8.94 -3.13
CA VAL A 84 6.85 9.02 -2.19
C VAL A 84 6.66 7.65 -1.55
N LEU A 85 6.79 7.57 -0.23
CA LEU A 85 6.55 6.36 0.54
C LEU A 85 5.14 6.41 1.13
N LEU A 86 4.23 5.59 0.61
CA LEU A 86 2.95 5.32 1.26
C LEU A 86 3.20 4.34 2.42
N LEU A 87 2.84 4.74 3.63
CA LEU A 87 3.06 3.97 4.85
C LEU A 87 1.78 3.91 5.67
N ASN A 88 1.36 2.72 6.06
CA ASN A 88 0.20 2.57 6.93
C ASN A 88 0.51 3.02 8.36
N PRO A 89 -0.49 3.57 9.11
CA PRO A 89 -0.30 4.00 10.49
C PRO A 89 -0.06 2.84 11.47
N ASP A 90 -0.35 1.60 11.08
CA ASP A 90 -0.08 0.38 11.83
C ASP A 90 1.17 -0.36 11.34
N ALA A 91 2.08 0.35 10.66
CA ALA A 91 3.38 -0.14 10.23
C ALA A 91 4.52 0.53 11.02
N GLN A 92 5.59 -0.21 11.30
CA GLN A 92 6.82 0.29 11.91
C GLN A 92 7.99 -0.07 11.00
N VAL A 93 8.66 0.95 10.47
CA VAL A 93 9.81 0.75 9.59
C VAL A 93 11.04 0.37 10.40
N LYS A 94 11.82 -0.61 9.93
CA LYS A 94 13.18 -0.80 10.44
C LYS A 94 14.06 0.36 9.92
N PRO A 95 15.06 0.82 10.68
CA PRO A 95 15.85 2.00 10.32
C PRO A 95 16.39 1.98 8.89
N GLU A 96 16.82 0.82 8.40
CA GLU A 96 17.42 0.66 7.07
C GLU A 96 16.40 0.43 5.94
N ALA A 97 15.11 0.21 6.28
CA ALA A 97 14.11 -0.20 5.28
C ALA A 97 13.90 0.85 4.18
N VAL A 98 13.82 2.13 4.57
CA VAL A 98 13.63 3.24 3.62
C VAL A 98 14.85 3.41 2.73
N GLU A 99 16.05 3.35 3.30
CA GLU A 99 17.32 3.43 2.56
C GLU A 99 17.45 2.29 1.55
N ARG A 100 17.08 1.05 1.93
CA ARG A 100 17.09 -0.11 1.04
C ARG A 100 16.14 0.02 -0.13
N LEU A 101 14.93 0.56 0.10
CA LEU A 101 13.98 0.85 -0.97
C LEU A 101 14.52 1.92 -1.92
N MET A 102 15.09 3.02 -1.40
CA MET A 102 15.67 4.09 -2.19
C MET A 102 16.84 3.59 -3.04
N SER A 103 17.82 2.91 -2.41
CA SER A 103 19.01 2.37 -3.08
C SER A 103 18.61 1.37 -4.19
N PHE A 104 17.59 0.55 -3.93
CA PHE A 104 17.04 -0.33 -4.96
C PHE A 104 16.49 0.48 -6.14
N MET A 105 15.65 1.47 -5.87
CA MET A 105 15.04 2.28 -6.94
C MET A 105 16.07 3.16 -7.67
N ASP A 106 17.14 3.61 -7.00
CA ASP A 106 18.24 4.36 -7.63
C ASP A 106 19.01 3.51 -8.65
N THR A 107 19.13 2.20 -8.40
CA THR A 107 19.80 1.25 -9.30
C THR A 107 18.89 0.60 -10.35
N HIS A 108 17.55 0.68 -10.15
CA HIS A 108 16.53 0.14 -11.05
C HIS A 108 15.64 1.25 -11.58
N LEU A 109 16.13 1.94 -12.63
CA LEU A 109 15.46 3.14 -13.17
C LEU A 109 14.10 2.86 -13.80
N ASP A 110 13.80 1.62 -14.17
CA ASP A 110 12.51 1.14 -14.67
C ASP A 110 11.51 0.77 -13.54
N SER A 111 11.96 0.82 -12.28
CA SER A 111 11.08 0.62 -11.12
C SER A 111 10.21 1.84 -10.87
N GLY A 112 8.91 1.71 -11.08
CA GLY A 112 7.92 2.72 -10.70
C GLY A 112 7.48 2.56 -9.24
N ILE A 113 7.42 1.32 -8.74
CA ILE A 113 7.00 0.97 -7.38
C ILE A 113 7.93 -0.09 -6.80
N ALA A 114 8.33 0.10 -5.53
CA ALA A 114 9.03 -0.90 -4.72
C ALA A 114 8.31 -1.09 -3.38
N GLY A 115 7.91 -2.32 -3.07
CA GLY A 115 7.25 -2.69 -1.81
C GLY A 115 8.19 -3.43 -0.87
N ALA A 116 8.06 -3.17 0.43
CA ALA A 116 8.84 -3.79 1.49
C ALA A 116 8.35 -5.22 1.83
N GLN A 117 9.18 -6.00 2.50
CA GLN A 117 8.77 -7.23 3.19
C GLN A 117 8.04 -6.85 4.48
N LEU A 118 6.79 -7.19 4.56
CA LEU A 118 5.99 -7.03 5.76
C LEU A 118 6.25 -8.20 6.72
N LEU A 119 6.34 -7.88 8.02
CA LEU A 119 6.54 -8.85 9.09
C LEU A 119 5.38 -8.76 10.10
N ASN A 120 5.04 -9.89 10.69
CA ASN A 120 4.18 -9.95 11.86
C ASN A 120 4.91 -9.44 13.11
N SER A 121 4.20 -9.21 14.20
CA SER A 121 4.78 -8.79 15.48
C SER A 121 5.79 -9.78 16.07
N ASP A 122 5.70 -11.05 15.71
CA ASP A 122 6.63 -12.12 16.11
C ASP A 122 7.85 -12.22 15.17
N GLY A 123 7.97 -11.34 14.16
CA GLY A 123 9.04 -11.33 13.17
C GLY A 123 8.84 -12.30 12.00
N SER A 124 7.81 -13.12 12.01
CA SER A 124 7.49 -13.99 10.88
C SER A 124 7.05 -13.17 9.65
N LYS A 125 7.34 -13.69 8.45
CA LYS A 125 7.01 -12.99 7.19
C LYS A 125 5.50 -12.93 6.97
N GLN A 126 5.00 -11.73 6.70
CA GLN A 126 3.66 -11.50 6.17
C GLN A 126 3.65 -11.56 4.65
N ASN A 127 2.46 -11.83 4.11
CA ASN A 127 2.22 -11.67 2.68
C ASN A 127 2.40 -10.20 2.27
N SER A 128 3.38 -9.96 1.41
CA SER A 128 3.77 -8.61 0.95
C SER A 128 3.45 -8.34 -0.52
N ILE A 129 3.01 -9.37 -1.26
CA ILE A 129 2.74 -9.31 -2.70
C ILE A 129 1.33 -9.80 -3.03
N ALA A 130 0.80 -9.35 -4.16
CA ALA A 130 -0.47 -9.81 -4.69
C ALA A 130 -0.40 -10.01 -6.20
N ASN A 131 -1.16 -10.98 -6.73
CA ASN A 131 -1.41 -11.09 -8.15
C ASN A 131 -2.60 -10.21 -8.53
N PHE A 132 -2.60 -9.69 -9.75
CA PHE A 132 -3.76 -8.97 -10.24
C PHE A 132 -5.01 -9.85 -10.24
N PRO A 133 -6.16 -9.32 -9.81
CA PRO A 133 -7.42 -10.05 -9.87
C PRO A 133 -7.73 -10.52 -11.30
N SER A 134 -8.03 -11.80 -11.45
CA SER A 134 -8.47 -12.44 -12.69
C SER A 134 -9.57 -13.46 -12.40
N LEU A 135 -10.38 -13.85 -13.37
CA LEU A 135 -11.39 -14.90 -13.15
C LEU A 135 -10.75 -16.19 -12.64
N ALA A 136 -9.54 -16.51 -13.11
CA ALA A 136 -8.80 -17.67 -12.62
C ALA A 136 -8.45 -17.55 -11.13
N THR A 137 -7.87 -16.40 -10.68
CA THR A 137 -7.50 -16.19 -9.29
C THR A 137 -8.69 -16.09 -8.34
N GLU A 138 -9.86 -15.70 -8.84
CA GLU A 138 -11.06 -15.47 -8.05
C GLU A 138 -11.99 -16.69 -7.99
N LEU A 139 -12.09 -17.44 -9.09
CA LEU A 139 -13.02 -18.55 -9.22
C LEU A 139 -12.39 -19.94 -9.09
N LEU A 140 -11.09 -20.07 -9.41
CA LEU A 140 -10.39 -21.34 -9.32
C LEU A 140 -9.65 -21.55 -7.99
N ASN A 141 -9.24 -22.77 -7.75
CA ASN A 141 -8.44 -23.10 -6.57
C ASN A 141 -7.00 -22.53 -6.72
N LYS A 142 -6.63 -21.59 -5.86
CA LYS A 142 -5.33 -20.91 -5.91
C LYS A 142 -4.14 -21.88 -5.72
N ARG A 143 -4.30 -23.00 -5.01
CA ARG A 143 -3.23 -24.02 -4.84
C ARG A 143 -2.94 -24.70 -6.18
N LEU A 144 -4.00 -25.05 -6.93
CA LEU A 144 -3.86 -25.65 -8.26
C LEU A 144 -3.23 -24.68 -9.26
N LEU A 145 -3.65 -23.41 -9.24
CA LEU A 145 -3.05 -22.39 -10.10
C LEU A 145 -1.54 -22.22 -9.83
N ARG A 146 -1.12 -22.21 -8.57
CA ARG A 146 0.29 -22.13 -8.20
C ARG A 146 1.07 -23.39 -8.60
N TRP A 147 0.47 -24.55 -8.49
CA TRP A 147 1.11 -25.80 -8.84
C TRP A 147 1.35 -25.93 -10.36
N PHE A 148 0.34 -25.57 -11.18
CA PHE A 148 0.46 -25.64 -12.63
C PHE A 148 1.22 -24.47 -13.25
N PHE A 149 1.13 -23.27 -12.67
CA PHE A 149 1.69 -22.03 -13.22
C PHE A 149 2.46 -21.23 -12.16
N PRO A 150 3.55 -21.78 -11.56
CA PRO A 150 4.25 -21.16 -10.42
C PRO A 150 4.87 -19.81 -10.77
N LYS A 151 5.34 -19.61 -12.00
CA LYS A 151 5.90 -18.32 -12.45
C LYS A 151 4.83 -17.23 -12.58
N GLN A 152 3.61 -17.59 -12.99
CA GLN A 152 2.51 -16.66 -13.20
C GLN A 152 1.75 -16.35 -11.90
N PHE A 153 1.73 -17.30 -10.97
CA PHE A 153 1.08 -17.19 -9.67
C PHE A 153 2.10 -17.51 -8.56
N PRO A 154 3.10 -16.63 -8.33
CA PRO A 154 4.13 -16.89 -7.33
C PRO A 154 3.48 -17.11 -5.95
N GLY A 155 4.06 -18.02 -5.19
CA GLY A 155 3.61 -18.34 -3.84
C GLY A 155 3.85 -17.15 -2.92
N LYS A 156 2.81 -16.72 -2.22
CA LYS A 156 2.88 -15.61 -1.27
C LYS A 156 3.70 -15.94 -0.02
N GLU A 157 3.89 -17.25 0.25
CA GLU A 157 4.57 -17.82 1.42
C GLU A 157 6.05 -18.13 1.14
N ILE A 158 6.52 -17.90 -0.09
CA ILE A 158 7.92 -18.13 -0.44
C ILE A 158 8.75 -16.98 0.17
N GLY A 159 9.69 -17.33 1.02
CA GLY A 159 10.67 -16.39 1.56
C GLY A 159 11.65 -15.96 0.48
N TYR A 160 11.33 -14.92 -0.26
CA TYR A 160 12.27 -14.33 -1.20
C TYR A 160 13.46 -13.74 -0.45
N THR A 161 14.67 -13.91 -1.01
CA THR A 161 15.92 -13.33 -0.51
C THR A 161 16.42 -12.22 -1.40
N GLU A 162 16.01 -12.22 -2.69
CA GLU A 162 16.38 -11.22 -3.68
C GLU A 162 15.15 -10.45 -4.16
N PRO A 163 15.34 -9.19 -4.62
CA PRO A 163 14.26 -8.42 -5.22
C PRO A 163 13.65 -9.15 -6.42
N ILE A 164 12.32 -9.15 -6.50
CA ILE A 164 11.59 -9.79 -7.59
C ILE A 164 10.55 -8.84 -8.19
N GLU A 165 10.38 -8.91 -9.52
CA GLU A 165 9.28 -8.26 -10.20
C GLU A 165 7.97 -8.99 -9.88
N VAL A 166 6.93 -8.22 -9.50
CA VAL A 166 5.62 -8.74 -9.10
C VAL A 166 4.48 -7.99 -9.79
N ASP A 167 3.27 -8.54 -9.73
CA ASP A 167 2.10 -7.83 -10.23
C ASP A 167 1.77 -6.62 -9.34
N SER A 168 1.72 -6.83 -8.04
CA SER A 168 1.37 -5.80 -7.06
C SER A 168 2.02 -6.09 -5.72
N VAL A 169 2.31 -5.05 -4.96
CA VAL A 169 2.71 -5.10 -3.57
C VAL A 169 1.57 -4.66 -2.66
N ILE A 170 1.64 -5.01 -1.37
CA ILE A 170 0.66 -4.54 -0.39
C ILE A 170 0.97 -3.10 0.00
N GLY A 171 -0.05 -2.24 0.02
CA GLY A 171 0.06 -0.80 0.26
C GLY A 171 0.49 -0.37 1.67
N ALA A 172 0.83 -1.33 2.56
CA ALA A 172 1.25 -1.02 3.92
C ALA A 172 2.61 -0.32 4.00
N CYS A 173 3.52 -0.62 3.05
CA CYS A 173 4.78 0.11 2.85
C CYS A 173 5.17 0.01 1.38
N MET A 174 4.93 1.08 0.63
CA MET A 174 5.08 1.12 -0.83
C MET A 174 5.75 2.42 -1.24
N MET A 175 6.98 2.33 -1.77
CA MET A 175 7.70 3.46 -2.32
C MET A 175 7.40 3.62 -3.80
N VAL A 176 7.12 4.84 -4.22
CA VAL A 176 6.73 5.20 -5.60
C VAL A 176 7.67 6.25 -6.13
N ARG A 177 8.18 6.06 -7.35
CA ARG A 177 8.98 7.06 -8.08
C ARG A 177 8.11 8.24 -8.48
N ARG A 178 8.54 9.46 -8.18
CA ARG A 178 7.83 10.70 -8.54
C ARG A 178 7.49 10.75 -10.04
N GLU A 179 8.48 10.50 -10.89
CA GLU A 179 8.30 10.51 -12.35
C GLU A 179 7.22 9.52 -12.81
N ALA A 180 7.21 8.31 -12.25
CA ALA A 180 6.18 7.32 -12.55
C ALA A 180 4.79 7.76 -12.07
N MET A 181 4.74 8.38 -10.88
CA MET A 181 3.49 8.92 -10.33
C MET A 181 2.96 10.09 -11.16
N ASP A 182 3.82 10.99 -11.62
CA ASP A 182 3.43 12.13 -12.46
C ASP A 182 2.92 11.67 -13.84
N GLN A 183 3.49 10.60 -14.40
CA GLN A 183 3.07 10.02 -15.67
C GLN A 183 1.74 9.25 -15.56
N VAL A 184 1.56 8.47 -14.51
CA VAL A 184 0.43 7.53 -14.37
C VAL A 184 -0.74 8.13 -13.60
N GLY A 185 -0.49 9.17 -12.83
CA GLY A 185 -1.42 9.77 -11.89
C GLY A 185 -1.43 9.06 -10.52
N PHE A 186 -2.26 9.56 -9.63
CA PHE A 186 -2.42 9.11 -8.26
C PHE A 186 -3.30 7.85 -8.14
N LEU A 187 -3.64 7.46 -6.90
CA LEU A 187 -4.63 6.42 -6.62
C LEU A 187 -5.98 6.81 -7.22
N ASP A 188 -6.72 5.81 -7.72
CA ASP A 188 -8.06 6.03 -8.22
C ASP A 188 -9.04 6.23 -7.06
N GLU A 189 -9.63 7.42 -6.98
CA GLU A 189 -10.48 7.85 -5.87
C GLU A 189 -11.86 7.19 -5.82
N ASP A 190 -12.22 6.41 -6.81
CA ASP A 190 -13.42 5.59 -6.78
C ASP A 190 -13.29 4.41 -5.80
N TYR A 191 -12.05 3.98 -5.50
CA TYR A 191 -11.80 3.01 -4.43
C TYR A 191 -11.86 3.71 -3.07
N PHE A 192 -12.84 3.32 -2.25
CA PHE A 192 -12.92 3.82 -0.88
C PHE A 192 -11.87 3.16 0.02
N LEU A 193 -11.69 1.85 -0.12
CA LEU A 193 -10.75 1.02 0.64
C LEU A 193 -10.52 -0.29 -0.11
N PHE A 194 -9.28 -0.80 -0.10
CA PHE A 194 -8.79 -2.01 -0.76
C PHE A 194 -8.70 -1.93 -2.29
N LEU A 195 -7.69 -2.55 -2.85
CA LEU A 195 -7.34 -2.65 -4.26
C LEU A 195 -6.97 -1.32 -4.94
N GLU A 196 -6.99 -0.18 -4.28
CA GLU A 196 -6.48 1.08 -4.83
C GLU A 196 -4.99 0.98 -5.19
N GLU A 197 -4.18 0.35 -4.35
CA GLU A 197 -2.76 0.09 -4.62
C GLU A 197 -2.57 -0.96 -5.72
N THR A 198 -3.44 -1.95 -5.77
CA THR A 198 -3.43 -2.99 -6.79
C THR A 198 -3.78 -2.42 -8.17
N ASP A 199 -4.77 -1.52 -8.23
CA ASP A 199 -5.12 -0.76 -9.43
C ASP A 199 -3.96 0.13 -9.88
N TRP A 200 -3.32 0.81 -8.93
CA TRP A 200 -2.17 1.67 -9.23
C TRP A 200 -1.00 0.87 -9.80
N CYS A 201 -0.65 -0.26 -9.19
CA CYS A 201 0.35 -1.19 -9.74
C CYS A 201 -0.02 -1.67 -11.16
N TYR A 202 -1.30 -1.95 -11.40
CA TYR A 202 -1.78 -2.34 -12.74
C TYR A 202 -1.59 -1.22 -13.76
N ARG A 203 -1.94 0.02 -13.43
CA ARG A 203 -1.73 1.20 -14.29
C ARG A 203 -0.25 1.50 -14.52
N MET A 204 0.59 1.38 -13.48
CA MET A 204 2.06 1.51 -13.58
C MET A 204 2.62 0.53 -14.60
N ARG A 205 2.27 -0.76 -14.50
CA ARG A 205 2.74 -1.78 -15.44
C ARG A 205 2.25 -1.54 -16.86
N ARG A 206 1.04 -1.06 -17.03
CA ARG A 206 0.52 -0.69 -18.36
C ARG A 206 1.22 0.51 -18.98
N ALA A 207 1.78 1.39 -18.18
CA ALA A 207 2.59 2.53 -18.61
C ALA A 207 4.07 2.16 -18.87
N GLY A 208 4.46 0.89 -18.67
CA GLY A 208 5.81 0.39 -18.87
C GLY A 208 6.70 0.37 -17.63
N TRP A 209 6.22 0.85 -16.48
CA TRP A 209 6.93 0.78 -15.22
C TRP A 209 6.84 -0.60 -14.60
N LYS A 210 7.91 -1.02 -13.93
CA LYS A 210 7.94 -2.27 -13.16
C LYS A 210 7.55 -2.05 -11.70
N VAL A 211 7.02 -3.11 -11.09
CA VAL A 211 6.69 -3.18 -9.67
C VAL A 211 7.54 -4.27 -9.05
N PHE A 212 8.26 -3.94 -7.98
CA PHE A 212 9.17 -4.87 -7.31
C PHE A 212 8.80 -5.09 -5.86
N HIS A 213 9.04 -6.30 -5.39
CA HIS A 213 9.13 -6.62 -3.98
C HIS A 213 10.60 -6.67 -3.58
N VAL A 214 10.98 -5.91 -2.54
CA VAL A 214 12.35 -5.78 -2.02
C VAL A 214 12.40 -6.43 -0.64
N PRO A 215 12.78 -7.72 -0.54
CA PRO A 215 12.69 -8.48 0.71
C PRO A 215 13.67 -8.03 1.80
N GLN A 216 14.73 -7.30 1.44
CA GLN A 216 15.68 -6.74 2.40
C GLN A 216 15.13 -5.51 3.14
N ALA A 217 14.13 -4.82 2.57
CA ALA A 217 13.44 -3.72 3.24
C ALA A 217 12.33 -4.28 4.13
N GLU A 218 12.59 -4.40 5.42
CA GLU A 218 11.65 -5.05 6.36
C GLU A 218 10.86 -4.03 7.18
N VAL A 219 9.55 -4.29 7.32
CA VAL A 219 8.61 -3.43 8.04
C VAL A 219 7.67 -4.30 8.88
N LEU A 220 7.58 -4.03 10.18
CA LEU A 220 6.56 -4.64 11.03
C LEU A 220 5.18 -4.06 10.66
N HIS A 221 4.16 -4.91 10.51
CA HIS A 221 2.83 -4.47 10.16
C HIS A 221 1.77 -5.19 11.01
N PHE A 222 1.06 -4.42 11.83
CA PHE A 222 0.06 -4.94 12.78
C PHE A 222 -1.31 -5.23 12.16
N GLN A 223 -1.37 -5.29 10.90
CA GLN A 223 -2.43 -5.61 9.93
C GLN A 223 -3.88 -5.41 10.40
N GLY A 224 -4.62 -4.57 9.66
CA GLY A 224 -6.08 -4.56 9.71
C GLY A 224 -6.70 -3.78 10.86
N LYS A 225 -5.92 -3.05 11.66
CA LYS A 225 -6.43 -2.37 12.87
C LYS A 225 -7.48 -1.31 12.58
N SER A 226 -7.35 -0.57 11.48
CA SER A 226 -8.40 0.36 11.03
C SER A 226 -9.64 -0.37 10.51
N ALA A 227 -9.45 -1.47 9.74
CA ALA A 227 -10.55 -2.26 9.19
C ALA A 227 -11.32 -3.06 10.27
N GLU A 228 -10.64 -3.44 11.37
CA GLU A 228 -11.27 -4.13 12.51
C GLU A 228 -12.34 -3.30 13.21
N GLN A 229 -12.29 -1.96 13.11
CA GLN A 229 -13.25 -1.05 13.72
C GLN A 229 -14.64 -1.15 13.07
N ASP A 230 -14.71 -1.51 11.77
CA ASP A 230 -15.97 -1.79 11.07
C ASP A 230 -15.77 -2.94 10.06
N LYS A 231 -15.72 -4.15 10.59
CA LYS A 231 -15.52 -5.39 9.81
C LYS A 231 -16.57 -5.59 8.73
N ARG A 232 -17.83 -5.18 8.99
CA ARG A 232 -18.93 -5.32 8.04
C ARG A 232 -18.71 -4.41 6.84
N ARG A 233 -18.40 -3.13 7.09
CA ARG A 233 -18.10 -2.15 6.04
C ARG A 233 -16.85 -2.56 5.27
N ALA A 234 -15.78 -2.95 5.96
CA ALA A 234 -14.55 -3.41 5.33
C ALA A 234 -14.80 -4.58 4.36
N LYS A 235 -15.63 -5.56 4.75
CA LYS A 235 -16.01 -6.69 3.88
C LYS A 235 -16.80 -6.22 2.65
N ILE A 236 -17.75 -5.29 2.82
CA ILE A 236 -18.55 -4.72 1.71
C ILE A 236 -17.61 -3.98 0.73
N GLU A 237 -16.74 -3.10 1.24
CA GLU A 237 -15.82 -2.34 0.40
C GLU A 237 -14.82 -3.25 -0.33
N TYR A 238 -14.36 -4.34 0.30
CA TYR A 238 -13.49 -5.31 -0.37
C TYR A 238 -14.15 -5.95 -1.60
N PHE A 239 -15.41 -6.39 -1.49
CA PHE A 239 -16.13 -6.96 -2.64
C PHE A 239 -16.46 -5.90 -3.69
N ARG A 240 -16.83 -4.70 -3.26
CA ARG A 240 -17.09 -3.56 -4.15
C ARG A 240 -15.86 -3.20 -4.96
N SER A 241 -14.71 -3.05 -4.30
CA SER A 241 -13.44 -2.72 -4.93
C SER A 241 -12.97 -3.82 -5.91
N ARG A 242 -13.18 -5.10 -5.56
CA ARG A 242 -12.91 -6.22 -6.49
C ARG A 242 -13.74 -6.13 -7.76
N TYR A 243 -15.05 -5.91 -7.62
CA TYR A 243 -15.94 -5.75 -8.77
C TYR A 243 -15.50 -4.55 -9.62
N GLN A 244 -15.21 -3.43 -9.00
CA GLN A 244 -14.75 -2.20 -9.64
C GLN A 244 -13.43 -2.41 -10.41
N PHE A 245 -12.46 -3.14 -9.82
CA PHE A 245 -11.24 -3.50 -10.51
C PHE A 245 -11.52 -4.28 -11.81
N PHE A 246 -12.45 -5.22 -11.77
CA PHE A 246 -12.83 -5.98 -12.96
C PHE A 246 -13.51 -5.09 -14.01
N GLU A 247 -14.44 -4.23 -13.65
CA GLU A 247 -15.08 -3.33 -14.59
C GLU A 247 -14.08 -2.41 -15.30
N LYS A 248 -13.19 -1.80 -14.52
CA LYS A 248 -12.18 -0.84 -15.04
C LYS A 248 -11.08 -1.52 -15.84
N ASN A 249 -10.56 -2.64 -15.36
CA ASN A 249 -9.32 -3.22 -15.87
C ASN A 249 -9.50 -4.50 -16.67
N ARG A 250 -10.66 -5.16 -16.60
CA ARG A 250 -10.93 -6.44 -17.27
C ARG A 250 -12.15 -6.41 -18.20
N GLY A 251 -12.95 -5.36 -18.10
CA GLY A 251 -14.18 -5.14 -18.87
C GLY A 251 -15.45 -5.65 -18.18
N LYS A 252 -16.58 -5.00 -18.45
CA LYS A 252 -17.88 -5.25 -17.81
C LYS A 252 -18.35 -6.70 -17.89
N GLY A 253 -18.12 -7.39 -19.01
CA GLY A 253 -18.51 -8.80 -19.16
C GLY A 253 -17.83 -9.72 -18.15
N LYS A 254 -16.53 -9.51 -17.86
CA LYS A 254 -15.81 -10.29 -16.85
C LYS A 254 -16.24 -9.92 -15.43
N GLY A 255 -16.65 -8.68 -15.18
CA GLY A 255 -17.27 -8.26 -13.92
C GLY A 255 -18.58 -9.02 -13.65
N ALA A 256 -19.46 -9.15 -14.64
CA ALA A 256 -20.70 -9.92 -14.51
C ALA A 256 -20.43 -11.42 -14.24
N ILE A 257 -19.45 -12.03 -14.91
CA ILE A 257 -19.03 -13.42 -14.67
C ILE A 257 -18.49 -13.59 -13.24
N LEU A 258 -17.70 -12.61 -12.75
CA LEU A 258 -17.20 -12.63 -11.37
C LEU A 258 -18.37 -12.65 -10.36
N LEU A 259 -19.35 -11.75 -10.53
CA LEU A 259 -20.51 -11.69 -9.64
C LEU A 259 -21.27 -13.02 -9.63
N ALA A 260 -21.61 -13.57 -10.80
CA ALA A 260 -22.28 -14.86 -10.90
C ALA A 260 -21.48 -15.98 -10.21
N GLY A 261 -20.16 -16.04 -10.44
CA GLY A 261 -19.30 -17.04 -9.84
C GLY A 261 -19.13 -16.89 -8.32
N LEU A 262 -19.19 -15.67 -7.77
CA LEU A 262 -19.16 -15.43 -6.32
C LEU A 262 -20.48 -15.84 -5.65
N VAL A 263 -21.62 -15.61 -6.30
CA VAL A 263 -22.94 -16.07 -5.80
C VAL A 263 -23.00 -17.61 -5.71
N ILE A 264 -22.39 -18.33 -6.68
CA ILE A 264 -22.33 -19.80 -6.65
C ILE A 264 -21.41 -20.33 -5.55
N LYS A 265 -20.42 -19.55 -5.11
CA LYS A 265 -19.46 -19.92 -4.04
C LYS A 265 -19.94 -19.63 -2.62
N LEU A 266 -21.01 -18.86 -2.46
CA LEU A 266 -21.66 -18.55 -1.16
C LEU A 266 -22.66 -19.62 -0.79
#